data_886ebea338abbaf137bf4cb00d325a3d
#
_entry.id   886ebea338abbaf137bf4cb00d325a3d
#
_cell.length_a   1.000
_cell.length_b   1.000
_cell.length_c   1.000
_cell.angle_alpha   90.00
_cell.angle_beta   90.00
_cell.angle_gamma   90.00
#
_symmetry.space_group_name_H-M   'P 1'
#
loop_
_entity.id
_entity.type
_entity.pdbx_description
1 polymer ?
#
loop_
_entity_poly.entity_id
_entity_poly.type
_entity_poly.pdbx_seq_one_letter_code
_entity_poly.pdbx_strand_id
1 'polypeptide(L)'
;MRRRAEGELAAFSDGCKESKRVSSTGMLLCCKLYISESRNRTVLDSIERAARLDPETIIVNKFEDRAYNRVRYTLVSYVVHDCTGQAVYSPLQQTVMAMAEAAFEAINLELHSGAHPRLGVVDDIVFHPLARASLDEAAWLAKSVAADIGLKLQVPVFLYAAAHPTGKALDTIRRELGYFRPNFMGNQWAGWTMPEVLPERPDEGPTHVSRARGITMIGARPWVALYNVPILSTDVSATRKIARMVSARGGGLPTVQTLGLVHGEDATEIACMLLEPNQIGVDRVQNHVEMLAAQEGLDVERGYFTDFSPEMIIEKYVKLVSSRED
;
A
#
# COMPACT_ATOMS: atom_id res chain seq x y z
N MET A 1 -14.58 42.22 -35.95
CA MET A 1 -13.61 41.66 -34.96
C MET A 1 -14.12 40.39 -34.27
N ARG A 2 -14.80 39.46 -34.96
CA ARG A 2 -15.31 38.19 -34.38
C ARG A 2 -14.87 36.94 -35.18
N ARG A 3 -13.89 37.01 -36.05
CA ARG A 3 -13.39 35.88 -36.86
C ARG A 3 -11.92 35.51 -36.64
N ARG A 4 -11.25 36.08 -35.61
CA ARG A 4 -9.85 35.73 -35.26
C ARG A 4 -9.70 34.88 -33.98
N ALA A 5 -10.77 34.71 -33.19
CA ALA A 5 -10.72 33.92 -31.94
C ALA A 5 -11.08 32.45 -32.14
N GLU A 6 -11.64 32.03 -33.27
CA GLU A 6 -12.01 30.62 -33.49
C GLU A 6 -10.91 29.80 -34.19
N GLY A 7 -9.85 30.43 -34.67
CA GLY A 7 -8.73 29.75 -35.33
C GLY A 7 -7.63 29.29 -34.36
N GLU A 8 -7.52 29.88 -33.16
CA GLU A 8 -6.47 29.51 -32.19
C GLU A 8 -6.88 28.40 -31.24
N LEU A 9 -8.17 28.15 -31.05
CA LEU A 9 -8.64 27.00 -30.23
C LEU A 9 -8.61 25.65 -31.00
N ALA A 10 -8.62 25.67 -32.31
CA ALA A 10 -8.54 24.45 -33.11
C ALA A 10 -7.10 23.92 -33.29
N ALA A 11 -6.09 24.78 -33.18
CA ALA A 11 -4.68 24.39 -33.28
C ALA A 11 -4.12 23.73 -31.98
N PHE A 12 -4.78 23.94 -30.84
CA PHE A 12 -4.39 23.32 -29.57
C PHE A 12 -4.93 21.89 -29.40
N SER A 13 -5.95 21.48 -30.16
CA SER A 13 -6.56 20.17 -30.07
C SER A 13 -5.90 19.09 -30.93
N ASP A 14 -5.19 19.44 -31.99
CA ASP A 14 -4.57 18.47 -32.90
C ASP A 14 -3.13 18.09 -32.49
N GLY A 15 -2.40 18.95 -31.78
CA GLY A 15 -1.07 18.64 -31.26
C GLY A 15 -1.07 17.64 -30.09
N CYS A 16 -2.24 17.40 -29.46
CA CYS A 16 -2.37 16.50 -28.33
C CYS A 16 -2.80 15.07 -28.71
N LYS A 17 -3.16 14.84 -29.97
CA LYS A 17 -3.61 13.51 -30.46
C LYS A 17 -2.49 12.62 -30.99
N GLU A 18 -1.31 13.16 -31.28
CA GLU A 18 -0.17 12.37 -31.78
C GLU A 18 0.75 11.80 -30.68
N SER A 19 0.57 12.21 -29.43
CA SER A 19 1.36 11.69 -28.29
C SER A 19 0.80 10.40 -27.67
N LYS A 20 -0.22 9.76 -28.23
CA LYS A 20 -0.89 8.57 -27.63
C LYS A 20 -0.30 7.22 -28.03
N ARG A 21 0.90 7.14 -28.55
CA ARG A 21 1.69 5.90 -28.54
C ARG A 21 2.69 5.97 -27.39
N VAL A 22 2.19 5.77 -26.15
CA VAL A 22 3.07 5.48 -25.03
C VAL A 22 3.76 4.15 -25.35
N SER A 23 5.03 4.22 -25.72
CA SER A 23 5.83 2.99 -25.84
C SER A 23 5.70 2.23 -24.53
N SER A 24 5.57 0.91 -24.59
CA SER A 24 5.48 -0.04 -23.45
C SER A 24 6.64 0.07 -22.45
N THR A 25 7.53 1.03 -22.60
CA THR A 25 8.73 1.33 -21.81
C THR A 25 8.73 2.73 -21.22
N GLY A 26 7.57 3.36 -21.01
CA GLY A 26 7.43 4.68 -20.38
C GLY A 26 7.89 4.71 -18.92
N MET A 27 7.90 5.90 -18.31
CA MET A 27 8.11 6.05 -16.87
C MET A 27 6.94 5.45 -16.11
N LEU A 28 7.18 4.40 -15.30
CA LEU A 28 6.16 3.64 -14.61
C LEU A 28 6.19 3.91 -13.11
N LEU A 29 4.99 4.06 -12.54
CA LEU A 29 4.78 4.09 -11.09
C LEU A 29 3.99 2.85 -10.67
N CYS A 30 4.30 2.35 -9.49
CA CYS A 30 3.56 1.29 -8.82
C CYS A 30 2.82 1.86 -7.61
N CYS A 31 1.58 1.47 -7.42
CA CYS A 31 0.82 1.68 -6.20
C CYS A 31 0.53 0.34 -5.53
N LYS A 32 0.82 0.24 -4.24
CA LYS A 32 0.33 -0.84 -3.38
C LYS A 32 -0.79 -0.27 -2.52
N LEU A 33 -2.00 -0.73 -2.78
CA LEU A 33 -3.23 -0.30 -2.11
C LEU A 33 -3.66 -1.40 -1.13
N TYR A 34 -3.67 -1.11 0.17
CA TYR A 34 -4.05 -2.03 1.22
C TYR A 34 -5.43 -1.71 1.75
N ILE A 35 -6.33 -2.68 1.69
CA ILE A 35 -7.72 -2.57 2.12
C ILE A 35 -8.02 -3.60 3.20
N SER A 36 -8.75 -3.17 4.22
CA SER A 36 -9.18 -4.01 5.35
C SER A 36 -10.41 -4.82 4.97
N GLU A 37 -10.24 -5.80 4.12
CA GLU A 37 -11.23 -6.81 3.73
C GLU A 37 -10.56 -7.91 2.88
N SER A 38 -10.93 -9.16 3.10
CA SER A 38 -10.55 -10.29 2.22
C SER A 38 -11.55 -11.45 2.28
N ARG A 39 -12.60 -11.31 3.10
CA ARG A 39 -13.58 -12.38 3.33
C ARG A 39 -14.87 -12.19 2.53
N ASN A 40 -15.25 -10.94 2.25
CA ASN A 40 -16.44 -10.59 1.49
C ASN A 40 -16.13 -10.45 -0.01
N ARG A 41 -16.41 -11.51 -0.78
CA ARG A 41 -16.14 -11.55 -2.22
C ARG A 41 -16.85 -10.45 -3.00
N THR A 42 -18.10 -10.14 -2.65
CA THR A 42 -18.90 -9.11 -3.33
C THR A 42 -18.26 -7.74 -3.20
N VAL A 43 -17.71 -7.45 -2.02
CA VAL A 43 -16.97 -6.19 -1.78
C VAL A 43 -15.70 -6.13 -2.63
N LEU A 44 -14.90 -7.20 -2.63
CA LEU A 44 -13.68 -7.26 -3.45
C LEU A 44 -14.00 -7.09 -4.93
N ASP A 45 -15.04 -7.75 -5.43
CA ASP A 45 -15.47 -7.63 -6.83
C ASP A 45 -15.94 -6.21 -7.18
N SER A 46 -16.56 -5.48 -6.24
CA SER A 46 -16.93 -4.07 -6.46
C SER A 46 -15.71 -3.15 -6.58
N ILE A 47 -14.72 -3.35 -5.73
CA ILE A 47 -13.45 -2.60 -5.74
C ILE A 47 -12.67 -2.88 -7.05
N GLU A 48 -12.62 -4.13 -7.47
CA GLU A 48 -11.94 -4.50 -8.73
C GLU A 48 -12.67 -3.98 -9.96
N ARG A 49 -14.01 -3.91 -9.94
CA ARG A 49 -14.78 -3.27 -11.02
C ARG A 49 -14.45 -1.79 -11.13
N ALA A 50 -14.32 -1.09 -10.01
CA ALA A 50 -13.91 0.32 -10.00
C ALA A 50 -12.55 0.53 -10.68
N ALA A 51 -11.57 -0.36 -10.44
CA ALA A 51 -10.28 -0.30 -11.10
C ALA A 51 -10.37 -0.51 -12.63
N ARG A 52 -11.32 -1.34 -13.09
CA ARG A 52 -11.48 -1.64 -14.53
C ARG A 52 -12.13 -0.51 -15.34
N LEU A 53 -12.65 0.52 -14.67
CA LEU A 53 -13.19 1.71 -15.35
C LEU A 53 -12.09 2.52 -16.04
N ASP A 54 -10.85 2.41 -15.56
CA ASP A 54 -9.67 3.00 -16.18
C ASP A 54 -8.80 1.90 -16.83
N PRO A 55 -8.83 1.75 -18.16
CA PRO A 55 -8.06 0.71 -18.85
C PRO A 55 -6.55 0.97 -18.85
N GLU A 56 -6.10 2.18 -18.52
CA GLU A 56 -4.69 2.58 -18.54
C GLU A 56 -3.95 2.16 -17.26
N THR A 57 -4.68 1.73 -16.22
CA THR A 57 -4.11 1.15 -15.01
C THR A 57 -4.27 -0.37 -15.02
N ILE A 58 -3.19 -1.07 -14.67
CA ILE A 58 -3.17 -2.55 -14.61
C ILE A 58 -3.07 -3.02 -13.17
N ILE A 59 -3.98 -3.88 -12.76
CA ILE A 59 -3.81 -4.70 -11.55
C ILE A 59 -2.83 -5.83 -11.90
N VAL A 60 -1.58 -5.69 -11.47
CA VAL A 60 -0.51 -6.66 -11.77
C VAL A 60 -0.51 -7.82 -10.78
N ASN A 61 -0.90 -7.54 -9.54
CA ASN A 61 -0.99 -8.54 -8.48
C ASN A 61 -2.12 -8.20 -7.51
N LYS A 62 -2.69 -9.27 -6.93
CA LYS A 62 -3.63 -9.22 -5.83
C LYS A 62 -3.19 -10.25 -4.80
N PHE A 63 -3.03 -9.82 -3.55
CA PHE A 63 -2.71 -10.70 -2.44
C PHE A 63 -3.81 -10.59 -1.38
N GLU A 64 -4.54 -11.69 -1.17
CA GLU A 64 -5.61 -11.81 -0.17
C GLU A 64 -5.11 -12.64 1.01
N ASP A 65 -5.28 -12.14 2.23
CA ASP A 65 -5.03 -12.89 3.45
C ASP A 65 -6.29 -12.94 4.30
N ARG A 66 -6.89 -14.13 4.40
CA ARG A 66 -8.15 -14.32 5.12
C ARG A 66 -7.99 -14.30 6.65
N ALA A 67 -6.83 -14.73 7.18
CA ALA A 67 -6.52 -14.65 8.60
C ALA A 67 -6.39 -13.18 9.01
N TYR A 68 -5.66 -12.41 8.24
CA TYR A 68 -5.49 -10.98 8.44
C TYR A 68 -6.74 -10.18 8.10
N ASN A 69 -7.66 -10.73 7.31
CA ASN A 69 -8.80 -10.05 6.74
C ASN A 69 -8.37 -8.76 6.02
N ARG A 70 -7.45 -8.92 5.08
CA ARG A 70 -6.77 -7.84 4.40
C ARG A 70 -6.45 -8.24 2.96
N VAL A 71 -6.61 -7.31 2.02
CA VAL A 71 -6.19 -7.46 0.63
C VAL A 71 -5.20 -6.36 0.28
N ARG A 72 -4.22 -6.70 -0.57
CA ARG A 72 -3.38 -5.72 -1.24
C ARG A 72 -3.54 -5.86 -2.75
N TYR A 73 -3.74 -4.74 -3.40
CA TYR A 73 -3.67 -4.61 -4.85
C TYR A 73 -2.35 -3.94 -5.23
N THR A 74 -1.65 -4.52 -6.21
CA THR A 74 -0.46 -3.93 -6.82
C THR A 74 -0.85 -3.42 -8.19
N LEU A 75 -0.90 -2.09 -8.34
CA LEU A 75 -1.35 -1.37 -9.51
C LEU A 75 -0.15 -0.73 -10.20
N VAL A 76 -0.14 -0.71 -11.52
CA VAL A 76 0.91 -0.07 -12.31
C VAL A 76 0.30 0.76 -13.42
N SER A 77 0.82 1.94 -13.62
CA SER A 77 0.55 2.80 -14.77
C SER A 77 1.71 3.77 -15.00
N TYR A 78 1.60 4.55 -16.04
CA TYR A 78 2.60 5.54 -16.43
C TYR A 78 2.39 6.91 -15.75
N VAL A 79 3.38 7.78 -15.87
CA VAL A 79 3.32 9.19 -15.50
C VAL A 79 3.59 10.07 -16.71
N VAL A 80 2.84 11.16 -16.80
CA VAL A 80 2.96 12.16 -17.88
C VAL A 80 3.58 13.43 -17.33
N HIS A 81 4.47 14.03 -18.10
CA HIS A 81 5.17 15.27 -17.76
C HIS A 81 4.72 16.40 -18.69
N ASP A 82 4.79 17.61 -18.20
CA ASP A 82 4.64 18.82 -18.99
C ASP A 82 5.95 19.17 -19.74
N CYS A 83 5.92 20.27 -20.46
CA CYS A 83 7.09 20.76 -21.20
C CYS A 83 8.27 21.20 -20.31
N THR A 84 8.07 21.36 -19.02
CA THR A 84 9.12 21.66 -18.02
C THR A 84 9.73 20.43 -17.40
N GLY A 85 9.17 19.24 -17.69
CA GLY A 85 9.57 17.97 -17.09
C GLY A 85 8.93 17.70 -15.71
N GLN A 86 7.88 18.43 -15.33
CA GLN A 86 7.14 18.18 -14.12
C GLN A 86 6.03 17.14 -14.35
N ALA A 87 5.84 16.23 -13.41
CA ALA A 87 4.74 15.27 -13.43
C ALA A 87 3.39 16.01 -13.28
N VAL A 88 2.45 15.77 -14.19
CA VAL A 88 1.16 16.47 -14.23
C VAL A 88 -0.04 15.52 -14.27
N TYR A 89 0.17 14.26 -14.63
CA TYR A 89 -0.91 13.28 -14.74
C TYR A 89 -0.40 11.85 -14.58
N SER A 90 -1.19 11.01 -13.92
CA SER A 90 -1.04 9.56 -13.94
C SER A 90 -2.42 8.90 -13.79
N PRO A 91 -2.76 7.89 -14.62
CA PRO A 91 -4.01 7.13 -14.47
C PRO A 91 -4.18 6.50 -13.08
N LEU A 92 -3.08 6.17 -12.39
CA LEU A 92 -3.11 5.63 -11.03
C LEU A 92 -3.92 6.50 -10.06
N GLN A 93 -3.90 7.84 -10.21
CA GLN A 93 -4.66 8.72 -9.31
C GLN A 93 -6.15 8.44 -9.38
N GLN A 94 -6.71 8.38 -10.60
CA GLN A 94 -8.13 8.13 -10.80
C GLN A 94 -8.54 6.73 -10.37
N THR A 95 -7.74 5.73 -10.74
CA THR A 95 -8.00 4.33 -10.37
C THR A 95 -7.96 4.11 -8.86
N VAL A 96 -6.93 4.62 -8.18
CA VAL A 96 -6.81 4.51 -6.72
C VAL A 96 -7.96 5.21 -6.01
N MET A 97 -8.37 6.39 -6.48
CA MET A 97 -9.53 7.11 -5.96
C MET A 97 -10.82 6.32 -6.12
N ALA A 98 -11.10 5.77 -7.30
CA ALA A 98 -12.29 4.96 -7.55
C ALA A 98 -12.32 3.68 -6.69
N MET A 99 -11.18 3.00 -6.53
CA MET A 99 -11.07 1.83 -5.66
C MET A 99 -11.25 2.19 -4.18
N ALA A 100 -10.69 3.31 -3.73
CA ALA A 100 -10.85 3.80 -2.36
C ALA A 100 -12.30 4.18 -2.06
N GLU A 101 -12.97 4.88 -2.96
CA GLU A 101 -14.38 5.24 -2.84
C GLU A 101 -15.25 3.98 -2.73
N ALA A 102 -15.08 3.01 -3.63
CA ALA A 102 -15.80 1.73 -3.59
C ALA A 102 -15.54 0.96 -2.27
N ALA A 103 -14.32 1.02 -1.73
CA ALA A 103 -14.00 0.38 -0.45
C ALA A 103 -14.70 1.10 0.72
N PHE A 104 -14.67 2.44 0.77
CA PHE A 104 -15.34 3.22 1.82
C PHE A 104 -16.87 3.15 1.78
N GLU A 105 -17.46 2.86 0.63
CA GLU A 105 -18.89 2.64 0.49
C GLU A 105 -19.32 1.24 0.95
N ALA A 106 -18.49 0.23 0.67
CA ALA A 106 -18.85 -1.16 0.88
C ALA A 106 -18.40 -1.75 2.23
N ILE A 107 -17.41 -1.14 2.90
CA ILE A 107 -16.81 -1.66 4.14
C ILE A 107 -17.13 -0.74 5.31
N ASN A 108 -17.65 -1.32 6.39
CA ASN A 108 -17.79 -0.64 7.68
C ASN A 108 -16.72 -1.17 8.65
N LEU A 109 -15.75 -0.32 9.00
CA LEU A 109 -14.66 -0.67 9.89
C LEU A 109 -15.14 -1.12 11.28
N GLU A 110 -16.26 -0.57 11.80
CA GLU A 110 -16.80 -0.95 13.11
C GLU A 110 -17.23 -2.41 13.18
N LEU A 111 -17.60 -3.00 12.03
CA LEU A 111 -17.99 -4.41 11.90
C LEU A 111 -16.83 -5.31 11.46
N HIS A 112 -15.65 -4.74 11.28
CA HIS A 112 -14.51 -5.43 10.72
C HIS A 112 -13.52 -5.89 11.80
N SER A 113 -13.01 -7.12 11.65
CA SER A 113 -11.96 -7.66 12.53
C SER A 113 -10.99 -8.54 11.76
N GLY A 114 -9.77 -8.69 12.29
CA GLY A 114 -8.75 -9.59 11.75
C GLY A 114 -7.47 -9.59 12.57
N ALA A 115 -6.60 -10.53 12.27
CA ALA A 115 -5.36 -10.75 13.02
C ALA A 115 -4.22 -9.78 12.65
N HIS A 116 -4.39 -8.94 11.64
CA HIS A 116 -3.42 -7.90 11.26
C HIS A 116 -3.87 -6.51 11.73
N PRO A 117 -2.96 -5.65 12.24
CA PRO A 117 -3.28 -4.27 12.62
C PRO A 117 -3.90 -3.47 11.48
N ARG A 118 -4.77 -2.51 11.83
CA ARG A 118 -5.39 -1.56 10.90
C ARG A 118 -5.86 -0.30 11.61
N LEU A 119 -5.87 0.81 10.89
CA LEU A 119 -6.42 2.09 11.34
C LEU A 119 -7.49 2.63 10.37
N GLY A 120 -7.80 1.93 9.31
CA GLY A 120 -8.81 2.36 8.35
C GLY A 120 -9.27 1.27 7.40
N VAL A 121 -10.35 1.55 6.69
CA VAL A 121 -10.85 0.74 5.58
C VAL A 121 -9.79 0.67 4.48
N VAL A 122 -9.34 1.82 3.99
CA VAL A 122 -8.13 1.96 3.17
C VAL A 122 -7.00 2.31 4.12
N ASP A 123 -6.24 1.30 4.53
CA ASP A 123 -5.31 1.43 5.64
C ASP A 123 -3.97 2.06 5.23
N ASP A 124 -3.47 1.70 4.04
CA ASP A 124 -2.19 2.20 3.53
C ASP A 124 -2.19 2.26 2.00
N ILE A 125 -1.63 3.32 1.46
CA ILE A 125 -1.37 3.52 0.03
C ILE A 125 0.08 3.92 -0.11
N VAL A 126 0.87 3.11 -0.83
CA VAL A 126 2.28 3.45 -1.06
C VAL A 126 2.61 3.44 -2.54
N PHE A 127 3.28 4.51 -2.96
CA PHE A 127 3.78 4.66 -4.33
C PHE A 127 5.27 4.36 -4.38
N HIS A 128 5.65 3.60 -5.40
CA HIS A 128 7.04 3.24 -5.68
C HIS A 128 7.39 3.63 -7.10
N PRO A 129 8.57 4.24 -7.33
CA PRO A 129 9.07 4.39 -8.69
C PRO A 129 9.43 3.01 -9.27
N LEU A 130 9.03 2.79 -10.51
CA LEU A 130 9.48 1.69 -11.36
C LEU A 130 10.24 2.26 -12.55
N ALA A 131 10.42 1.47 -13.60
CA ALA A 131 11.15 1.82 -14.81
C ALA A 131 11.21 3.33 -15.11
N ARG A 132 12.40 3.92 -15.05
CA ARG A 132 12.71 5.33 -15.36
C ARG A 132 12.00 6.40 -14.51
N ALA A 133 11.02 6.05 -13.68
CA ALA A 133 10.39 7.00 -12.78
C ALA A 133 11.26 7.28 -11.55
N SER A 134 11.13 8.47 -11.01
CA SER A 134 11.84 8.93 -9.81
C SER A 134 10.97 8.85 -8.55
N LEU A 135 11.63 8.96 -7.40
CA LEU A 135 10.93 9.03 -6.13
C LEU A 135 10.11 10.33 -5.99
N ASP A 136 10.53 11.42 -6.64
CA ASP A 136 9.82 12.69 -6.63
C ASP A 136 8.47 12.58 -7.34
N GLU A 137 8.39 11.84 -8.45
CA GLU A 137 7.14 11.56 -9.16
C GLU A 137 6.20 10.69 -8.32
N ALA A 138 6.75 9.69 -7.63
CA ALA A 138 5.97 8.88 -6.70
C ALA A 138 5.45 9.72 -5.53
N ALA A 139 6.26 10.65 -4.99
CA ALA A 139 5.87 11.55 -3.91
C ALA A 139 4.83 12.59 -4.37
N TRP A 140 4.97 13.11 -5.60
CA TRP A 140 3.97 14.00 -6.19
C TRP A 140 2.61 13.29 -6.28
N LEU A 141 2.58 12.06 -6.80
CA LEU A 141 1.34 11.31 -6.93
C LEU A 141 0.73 10.96 -5.56
N ALA A 142 1.55 10.59 -4.58
CA ALA A 142 1.11 10.33 -3.21
C ALA A 142 0.42 11.54 -2.59
N LYS A 143 0.99 12.75 -2.75
CA LYS A 143 0.40 14.01 -2.26
C LYS A 143 -0.90 14.34 -2.99
N SER A 144 -0.96 14.13 -4.30
CA SER A 144 -2.17 14.37 -5.11
C SER A 144 -3.33 13.47 -4.68
N VAL A 145 -3.06 12.19 -4.47
CA VAL A 145 -4.06 11.23 -3.97
C VAL A 145 -4.47 11.55 -2.54
N ALA A 146 -3.54 11.97 -1.67
CA ALA A 146 -3.83 12.36 -0.30
C ALA A 146 -4.79 13.55 -0.23
N ALA A 147 -4.51 14.60 -1.02
CA ALA A 147 -5.37 15.77 -1.11
C ALA A 147 -6.78 15.40 -1.60
N ASP A 148 -6.88 14.53 -2.61
CA ASP A 148 -8.16 14.06 -3.14
C ASP A 148 -8.95 13.25 -2.11
N ILE A 149 -8.33 12.31 -1.40
CA ILE A 149 -8.99 11.52 -0.35
C ILE A 149 -9.45 12.44 0.79
N GLY A 150 -8.59 13.33 1.24
CA GLY A 150 -8.93 14.29 2.30
C GLY A 150 -10.08 15.20 1.92
N LEU A 151 -10.05 15.78 0.71
CA LEU A 151 -11.03 16.76 0.25
C LEU A 151 -12.34 16.12 -0.21
N LYS A 152 -12.26 15.09 -1.07
CA LYS A 152 -13.45 14.50 -1.72
C LYS A 152 -14.13 13.44 -0.87
N LEU A 153 -13.35 12.60 -0.21
CA LEU A 153 -13.89 11.49 0.60
C LEU A 153 -14.00 11.83 2.09
N GLN A 154 -13.46 12.99 2.52
CA GLN A 154 -13.50 13.46 3.92
C GLN A 154 -12.95 12.40 4.89
N VAL A 155 -11.81 11.79 4.52
CA VAL A 155 -11.07 10.85 5.36
C VAL A 155 -9.75 11.49 5.79
N PRO A 156 -9.39 11.44 7.08
CA PRO A 156 -8.09 11.93 7.54
C PRO A 156 -6.94 11.14 6.90
N VAL A 157 -5.94 11.84 6.40
CA VAL A 157 -4.77 11.24 5.74
C VAL A 157 -3.49 11.68 6.44
N PHE A 158 -2.63 10.71 6.74
CA PHE A 158 -1.27 10.94 7.24
C PHE A 158 -0.25 10.58 6.14
N LEU A 159 0.57 11.55 5.78
CA LEU A 159 1.65 11.36 4.81
C LEU A 159 2.88 10.75 5.49
N TYR A 160 3.66 9.96 4.74
CA TYR A 160 4.92 9.41 5.24
C TYR A 160 6.02 9.30 4.17
N ALA A 161 7.24 9.07 4.62
CA ALA A 161 8.45 8.94 3.81
C ALA A 161 8.60 10.13 2.85
N ALA A 162 8.88 9.94 1.56
CA ALA A 162 9.11 11.03 0.60
C ALA A 162 7.87 11.92 0.33
N ALA A 163 6.66 11.45 0.65
CA ALA A 163 5.45 12.27 0.56
C ALA A 163 5.32 13.27 1.72
N HIS A 164 5.91 12.97 2.89
CA HIS A 164 5.84 13.85 4.05
C HIS A 164 6.94 14.92 3.99
N PRO A 165 6.66 16.19 4.34
CA PRO A 165 7.64 17.30 4.24
C PRO A 165 8.96 17.06 4.98
N THR A 166 8.92 16.36 6.11
CA THR A 166 10.11 16.05 6.93
C THR A 166 10.53 14.57 6.83
N GLY A 167 9.92 13.78 5.93
CA GLY A 167 10.24 12.38 5.78
C GLY A 167 9.80 11.50 6.97
N LYS A 168 8.71 11.85 7.69
CA LYS A 168 8.20 11.08 8.84
C LYS A 168 8.01 9.60 8.45
N ALA A 169 8.49 8.69 9.28
CA ALA A 169 8.45 7.27 8.99
C ALA A 169 7.06 6.68 9.30
N LEU A 170 6.62 5.72 8.48
CA LEU A 170 5.32 5.05 8.63
C LEU A 170 5.16 4.40 10.01
N ASP A 171 6.20 3.72 10.51
CA ASP A 171 6.14 3.06 11.81
C ASP A 171 6.05 4.03 12.99
N THR A 172 6.54 5.27 12.84
CA THR A 172 6.37 6.34 13.82
C THR A 172 4.90 6.74 13.91
N ILE A 173 4.26 7.07 12.78
CA ILE A 173 2.83 7.40 12.71
C ILE A 173 1.99 6.26 13.29
N ARG A 174 2.25 5.04 12.88
CA ARG A 174 1.54 3.84 13.36
C ARG A 174 1.64 3.65 14.87
N ARG A 175 2.78 3.97 15.49
CA ARG A 175 2.94 3.91 16.96
C ARG A 175 2.15 4.98 17.67
N GLU A 176 2.23 6.19 17.18
CA GLU A 176 1.51 7.34 17.75
C GLU A 176 0.01 7.11 17.73
N LEU A 177 -0.49 6.47 16.70
CA LEU A 177 -1.90 6.14 16.50
C LEU A 177 -2.31 4.76 17.05
N GLY A 178 -1.46 4.08 17.83
CA GLY A 178 -1.81 2.83 18.52
C GLY A 178 -1.96 1.59 17.63
N TYR A 179 -1.49 1.62 16.38
CA TYR A 179 -1.63 0.56 15.37
C TYR A 179 -1.21 -0.84 15.88
N PHE A 180 -0.15 -0.93 16.68
CA PHE A 180 0.43 -2.20 17.10
C PHE A 180 -0.21 -2.83 18.35
N ARG A 181 -1.31 -2.27 18.86
CA ARG A 181 -1.99 -2.74 20.06
C ARG A 181 -3.26 -3.48 19.69
N PRO A 182 -3.31 -4.83 19.83
CA PRO A 182 -4.56 -5.56 19.65
C PRO A 182 -5.60 -5.07 20.67
N ASN A 183 -6.85 -5.01 20.24
CA ASN A 183 -7.95 -4.50 21.05
C ASN A 183 -9.12 -5.50 21.15
N PHE A 184 -8.95 -6.71 20.61
CA PHE A 184 -9.97 -7.74 20.59
C PHE A 184 -9.40 -9.11 21.04
N MET A 185 -10.29 -10.02 21.42
CA MET A 185 -9.91 -11.39 21.85
C MET A 185 -9.12 -12.12 20.77
N GLY A 186 -8.23 -13.03 21.17
CA GLY A 186 -7.39 -13.80 20.24
C GLY A 186 -6.31 -12.96 19.56
N ASN A 187 -5.86 -11.87 20.18
CA ASN A 187 -4.84 -10.97 19.61
C ASN A 187 -5.23 -10.36 18.26
N GLN A 188 -6.50 -10.02 18.10
CA GLN A 188 -7.04 -9.41 16.90
C GLN A 188 -7.27 -7.90 17.07
N TRP A 189 -7.49 -7.25 15.95
CA TRP A 189 -7.94 -5.87 15.86
C TRP A 189 -9.37 -5.85 15.35
N ALA A 190 -10.23 -5.08 16.01
CA ALA A 190 -11.63 -4.92 15.64
C ALA A 190 -12.06 -3.46 15.76
N GLY A 191 -12.73 -2.95 14.74
CA GLY A 191 -13.28 -1.62 14.69
C GLY A 191 -12.25 -0.49 14.85
N TRP A 192 -12.76 0.69 15.11
CA TRP A 192 -11.98 1.90 15.43
C TRP A 192 -11.80 2.05 16.94
N THR A 193 -10.58 2.22 17.40
CA THR A 193 -10.23 2.21 18.83
C THR A 193 -9.67 3.53 19.36
N MET A 194 -9.33 4.44 18.45
CA MET A 194 -8.83 5.74 18.81
C MET A 194 -10.00 6.71 19.10
N PRO A 195 -9.76 7.83 19.80
CA PRO A 195 -10.74 8.91 19.90
C PRO A 195 -11.17 9.40 18.50
N GLU A 196 -12.40 9.88 18.40
CA GLU A 196 -12.92 10.47 17.16
C GLU A 196 -12.19 11.76 16.77
N VAL A 197 -11.63 12.46 17.74
CA VAL A 197 -10.72 13.58 17.53
C VAL A 197 -9.30 13.05 17.64
N LEU A 198 -8.54 13.17 16.56
CA LEU A 198 -7.18 12.65 16.47
C LEU A 198 -6.21 13.40 17.40
N PRO A 199 -5.24 12.70 18.03
CA PRO A 199 -4.23 13.31 18.90
C PRO A 199 -3.26 14.20 18.11
N GLU A 200 -3.07 13.92 16.82
CA GLU A 200 -2.30 14.72 15.88
C GLU A 200 -3.17 15.18 14.71
N ARG A 201 -2.86 16.35 14.18
CA ARG A 201 -3.54 16.84 12.99
C ARG A 201 -3.09 16.02 11.78
N PRO A 202 -4.04 15.49 10.97
CA PRO A 202 -3.70 14.86 9.71
C PRO A 202 -3.10 15.88 8.73
N ASP A 203 -2.32 15.41 7.79
CA ASP A 203 -1.74 16.23 6.71
C ASP A 203 -2.83 16.72 5.75
N GLU A 204 -3.82 15.86 5.48
CA GLU A 204 -4.97 16.17 4.63
C GLU A 204 -6.28 15.68 5.27
N GLY A 205 -7.37 16.33 4.92
CA GLY A 205 -8.72 15.96 5.36
C GLY A 205 -9.10 16.47 6.77
N PRO A 206 -10.22 15.98 7.32
CA PRO A 206 -10.75 16.44 8.59
C PRO A 206 -9.94 15.89 9.78
N THR A 207 -10.01 16.61 10.92
CA THR A 207 -9.45 16.13 12.20
C THR A 207 -10.39 15.20 12.95
N HIS A 208 -11.66 15.15 12.55
CA HIS A 208 -12.66 14.24 13.09
C HIS A 208 -12.72 12.96 12.24
N VAL A 209 -12.66 11.81 12.90
CA VAL A 209 -12.63 10.49 12.26
C VAL A 209 -14.02 9.87 12.24
N SER A 210 -14.46 9.44 11.08
CA SER A 210 -15.59 8.50 10.96
C SER A 210 -15.15 7.12 11.46
N ARG A 211 -15.79 6.59 12.50
CA ARG A 211 -15.51 5.25 13.05
C ARG A 211 -15.68 4.15 12.01
N ALA A 212 -16.62 4.34 11.08
CA ALA A 212 -16.88 3.40 10.00
C ALA A 212 -15.79 3.37 8.92
N ARG A 213 -14.99 4.45 8.80
CA ARG A 213 -13.96 4.59 7.75
C ARG A 213 -12.53 4.53 8.28
N GLY A 214 -12.30 5.09 9.48
CA GLY A 214 -10.97 5.25 10.06
C GLY A 214 -10.15 6.32 9.35
N ILE A 215 -8.83 6.09 9.27
CA ILE A 215 -7.86 6.97 8.62
C ILE A 215 -7.12 6.25 7.51
N THR A 216 -6.42 6.97 6.64
CA THR A 216 -5.54 6.42 5.60
C THR A 216 -4.13 6.94 5.76
N MET A 217 -3.13 6.07 5.63
CA MET A 217 -1.72 6.46 5.54
C MET A 217 -1.29 6.42 4.09
N ILE A 218 -0.62 7.47 3.59
CA ILE A 218 -0.19 7.57 2.19
C ILE A 218 1.27 7.97 2.11
N GLY A 219 2.06 7.22 1.37
CA GLY A 219 3.48 7.52 1.23
C GLY A 219 4.08 7.22 -0.12
N ALA A 220 5.33 7.65 -0.27
CA ALA A 220 6.17 7.30 -1.41
C ALA A 220 7.57 6.91 -0.93
N ARG A 221 8.11 5.83 -1.48
CA ARG A 221 9.41 5.30 -1.06
C ARG A 221 10.03 4.41 -2.14
N PRO A 222 11.35 4.15 -2.08
CA PRO A 222 11.97 3.09 -2.86
C PRO A 222 11.28 1.74 -2.61
N TRP A 223 11.51 0.78 -3.49
CA TRP A 223 10.92 -0.54 -3.36
C TRP A 223 11.25 -1.19 -2.02
N VAL A 224 10.27 -1.86 -1.45
CA VAL A 224 10.43 -2.71 -0.27
C VAL A 224 10.00 -4.13 -0.59
N ALA A 225 10.73 -5.12 -0.07
CA ALA A 225 10.31 -6.51 -0.14
C ALA A 225 9.44 -6.87 1.07
N LEU A 226 8.39 -7.64 0.83
CA LEU A 226 7.48 -8.15 1.84
C LEU A 226 7.60 -9.67 1.89
N TYR A 227 8.08 -10.17 3.01
CA TYR A 227 8.38 -11.58 3.21
C TYR A 227 7.83 -12.05 4.54
N ASN A 228 7.02 -13.09 4.53
CA ASN A 228 6.40 -13.63 5.73
C ASN A 228 7.00 -14.99 6.05
N VAL A 229 7.23 -15.26 7.34
CA VAL A 229 7.81 -16.50 7.85
C VAL A 229 6.84 -17.17 8.81
N PRO A 230 6.22 -18.30 8.45
CA PRO A 230 5.32 -19.04 9.31
C PRO A 230 6.09 -19.71 10.48
N ILE A 231 5.49 -19.63 11.67
CA ILE A 231 5.95 -20.33 12.89
C ILE A 231 4.90 -21.36 13.24
N LEU A 232 5.29 -22.62 13.38
CA LEU A 232 4.41 -23.74 13.72
C LEU A 232 4.09 -23.76 15.22
N SER A 233 3.44 -22.69 15.68
CA SER A 233 3.08 -22.51 17.08
C SER A 233 1.93 -21.53 17.22
N THR A 234 1.08 -21.74 18.20
CA THR A 234 0.02 -20.78 18.61
C THR A 234 0.52 -19.75 19.62
N ASP A 235 1.77 -19.87 20.09
CA ASP A 235 2.35 -18.93 21.05
C ASP A 235 2.75 -17.60 20.34
N VAL A 236 1.77 -16.72 20.24
CA VAL A 236 2.00 -15.38 19.68
C VAL A 236 2.95 -14.54 20.52
N SER A 237 3.12 -14.84 21.82
CA SER A 237 4.05 -14.10 22.68
C SER A 237 5.50 -14.44 22.32
N ALA A 238 5.81 -15.73 22.16
CA ALA A 238 7.11 -16.17 21.67
C ALA A 238 7.39 -15.63 20.25
N THR A 239 6.42 -15.73 19.36
CA THR A 239 6.55 -15.17 17.98
C THR A 239 6.82 -13.67 17.99
N ARG A 240 6.15 -12.88 18.84
CA ARG A 240 6.42 -11.44 18.99
C ARG A 240 7.79 -11.15 19.58
N LYS A 241 8.27 -12.01 20.50
CA LYS A 241 9.64 -11.91 21.02
C LYS A 241 10.67 -12.10 19.90
N ILE A 242 10.51 -13.16 19.11
CA ILE A 242 11.39 -13.44 17.95
C ILE A 242 11.30 -12.28 16.94
N ALA A 243 10.11 -11.86 16.54
CA ALA A 243 9.92 -10.74 15.63
C ALA A 243 10.66 -9.48 16.09
N ARG A 244 10.57 -9.13 17.39
CA ARG A 244 11.30 -7.98 17.95
C ARG A 244 12.81 -8.15 17.82
N MET A 245 13.34 -9.34 18.06
CA MET A 245 14.77 -9.62 17.98
C MET A 245 15.30 -9.62 16.53
N VAL A 246 14.45 -9.95 15.55
CA VAL A 246 14.79 -9.86 14.13
C VAL A 246 14.79 -8.41 13.63
N SER A 247 13.90 -7.58 14.16
CA SER A 247 13.73 -6.18 13.74
C SER A 247 14.95 -5.32 14.08
N ALA A 248 15.29 -4.40 13.18
CA ALA A 248 16.31 -3.36 13.42
C ALA A 248 16.09 -2.61 14.75
N ARG A 249 14.83 -2.31 15.07
CA ARG A 249 14.46 -1.63 16.31
C ARG A 249 14.77 -2.45 17.57
N GLY A 250 14.74 -3.75 17.49
CA GLY A 250 15.11 -4.65 18.58
C GLY A 250 16.60 -4.99 18.65
N GLY A 251 17.43 -4.34 17.83
CA GLY A 251 18.85 -4.61 17.72
C GLY A 251 19.22 -5.76 16.77
N GLY A 252 18.25 -6.21 15.97
CA GLY A 252 18.43 -7.28 14.98
C GLY A 252 18.95 -6.80 13.64
N LEU A 253 18.36 -7.27 12.55
CA LEU A 253 18.80 -6.97 11.19
C LEU A 253 18.53 -5.51 10.82
N PRO A 254 19.53 -4.74 10.38
CA PRO A 254 19.33 -3.37 9.93
C PRO A 254 18.35 -3.34 8.74
N THR A 255 17.59 -2.25 8.63
CA THR A 255 16.61 -2.03 7.56
C THR A 255 15.47 -3.07 7.49
N VAL A 256 15.32 -3.94 8.49
CA VAL A 256 14.22 -4.92 8.58
C VAL A 256 13.23 -4.49 9.67
N GLN A 257 11.96 -4.42 9.32
CA GLN A 257 10.84 -4.23 10.23
C GLN A 257 10.01 -5.50 10.27
N THR A 258 9.60 -5.92 11.47
CA THR A 258 8.87 -7.17 11.65
C THR A 258 7.70 -7.02 12.61
N LEU A 259 6.73 -7.90 12.44
CA LEU A 259 5.55 -7.99 13.27
C LEU A 259 5.16 -9.46 13.48
N GLY A 260 5.06 -9.90 14.73
CA GLY A 260 4.58 -11.25 15.09
C GLY A 260 3.06 -11.25 15.25
N LEU A 261 2.36 -12.08 14.49
CA LEU A 261 0.91 -12.12 14.37
C LEU A 261 0.37 -13.55 14.52
N VAL A 262 -0.88 -13.68 14.95
CA VAL A 262 -1.65 -14.91 14.77
C VAL A 262 -1.97 -15.08 13.30
N HIS A 263 -1.81 -16.29 12.75
CA HIS A 263 -2.11 -16.58 11.36
C HIS A 263 -2.80 -17.94 11.21
N GLY A 264 -4.13 -17.91 11.25
CA GLY A 264 -4.94 -19.14 11.32
C GLY A 264 -5.19 -19.63 12.74
N GLU A 265 -5.59 -20.90 12.87
CA GLU A 265 -5.95 -21.51 14.14
C GLU A 265 -4.73 -22.11 14.86
N ASP A 266 -3.79 -22.66 14.10
CA ASP A 266 -2.69 -23.49 14.61
C ASP A 266 -1.30 -22.86 14.44
N ALA A 267 -1.21 -21.67 13.87
CA ALA A 267 0.06 -21.05 13.54
C ALA A 267 0.12 -19.56 13.90
N THR A 268 1.33 -19.06 13.98
CA THR A 268 1.65 -17.64 13.99
C THR A 268 2.57 -17.32 12.81
N GLU A 269 2.80 -16.04 12.56
CA GLU A 269 3.62 -15.60 11.44
C GLU A 269 4.45 -14.39 11.83
N ILE A 270 5.66 -14.30 11.30
CA ILE A 270 6.48 -13.08 11.35
C ILE A 270 6.38 -12.41 10.00
N ALA A 271 5.58 -11.34 9.93
CA ALA A 271 5.50 -10.50 8.76
C ALA A 271 6.69 -9.53 8.72
N CYS A 272 7.49 -9.60 7.65
CA CYS A 272 8.73 -8.84 7.50
C CYS A 272 8.61 -7.84 6.34
N MET A 273 9.04 -6.60 6.60
CA MET A 273 9.25 -5.56 5.60
C MET A 273 10.74 -5.25 5.53
N LEU A 274 11.37 -5.57 4.41
CA LEU A 274 12.77 -5.28 4.11
C LEU A 274 12.81 -3.93 3.39
N LEU A 275 13.30 -2.90 4.09
CA LEU A 275 13.34 -1.52 3.56
C LEU A 275 14.41 -1.36 2.49
N GLU A 276 15.47 -2.14 2.58
CA GLU A 276 16.60 -2.16 1.66
C GLU A 276 16.94 -3.63 1.30
N PRO A 277 16.11 -4.27 0.46
CA PRO A 277 16.24 -5.72 0.18
C PRO A 277 17.55 -6.09 -0.52
N ASN A 278 18.24 -5.12 -1.13
CA ASN A 278 19.57 -5.32 -1.71
C ASN A 278 20.69 -5.40 -0.64
N GLN A 279 20.47 -4.85 0.56
CA GLN A 279 21.43 -4.94 1.67
C GLN A 279 21.17 -6.16 2.56
N ILE A 280 19.89 -6.39 2.88
CA ILE A 280 19.45 -7.53 3.67
C ILE A 280 18.44 -8.33 2.85
N GLY A 281 18.89 -9.46 2.31
CA GLY A 281 18.05 -10.38 1.55
C GLY A 281 17.22 -11.29 2.46
N VAL A 282 16.20 -11.93 1.86
CA VAL A 282 15.25 -12.80 2.58
C VAL A 282 15.91 -14.03 3.20
N ASP A 283 16.96 -14.59 2.59
CA ASP A 283 17.66 -15.73 3.17
C ASP A 283 18.32 -15.38 4.51
N ARG A 284 18.82 -14.16 4.66
CA ARG A 284 19.37 -13.70 5.92
C ARG A 284 18.27 -13.51 6.98
N VAL A 285 17.08 -13.04 6.56
CA VAL A 285 15.91 -12.95 7.45
C VAL A 285 15.47 -14.34 7.88
N GLN A 286 15.30 -15.27 6.94
CA GLN A 286 14.89 -16.66 7.20
C GLN A 286 15.83 -17.32 8.21
N ASN A 287 17.13 -17.32 7.94
CA ASN A 287 18.13 -17.94 8.80
C ASN A 287 18.14 -17.33 10.21
N HIS A 288 17.92 -16.00 10.31
CA HIS A 288 17.88 -15.33 11.60
C HIS A 288 16.63 -15.69 12.41
N VAL A 289 15.48 -15.81 11.73
CA VAL A 289 14.23 -16.30 12.35
C VAL A 289 14.39 -17.74 12.84
N GLU A 290 14.91 -18.64 12.00
CA GLU A 290 15.15 -20.04 12.33
C GLU A 290 16.06 -20.20 13.55
N MET A 291 17.16 -19.45 13.60
CA MET A 291 18.10 -19.45 14.72
C MET A 291 17.42 -19.03 16.05
N LEU A 292 16.62 -17.97 16.00
CA LEU A 292 15.92 -17.47 17.19
C LEU A 292 14.77 -18.37 17.61
N ALA A 293 14.03 -18.93 16.67
CA ALA A 293 12.95 -19.86 16.92
C ALA A 293 13.46 -21.17 17.57
N ALA A 294 14.61 -21.68 17.09
CA ALA A 294 15.25 -22.86 17.68
C ALA A 294 15.62 -22.63 19.16
N GLN A 295 16.00 -21.43 19.57
CA GLN A 295 16.27 -21.06 20.96
C GLN A 295 15.00 -21.10 21.84
N GLU A 296 13.85 -20.87 21.24
CA GLU A 296 12.53 -20.96 21.91
C GLU A 296 11.88 -22.36 21.74
N GLY A 297 12.56 -23.30 21.07
CA GLY A 297 12.03 -24.65 20.80
C GLY A 297 10.86 -24.65 19.81
N LEU A 298 10.83 -23.71 18.86
CA LEU A 298 9.77 -23.56 17.87
C LEU A 298 10.25 -23.96 16.48
N ASP A 299 9.39 -24.63 15.72
CA ASP A 299 9.60 -24.98 14.33
C ASP A 299 9.15 -23.86 13.40
N VAL A 300 9.88 -23.70 12.30
CA VAL A 300 9.69 -22.63 11.30
C VAL A 300 9.55 -23.24 9.92
N GLU A 301 8.57 -22.78 9.18
CA GLU A 301 8.45 -23.11 7.76
C GLU A 301 9.24 -22.13 6.87
N ARG A 302 9.46 -22.53 5.62
CA ARG A 302 10.03 -21.64 4.62
C ARG A 302 9.08 -20.46 4.40
N GLY A 303 9.59 -19.27 4.54
CA GLY A 303 8.84 -18.05 4.29
C GLY A 303 8.50 -17.84 2.81
N TYR A 304 7.65 -16.91 2.55
CA TYR A 304 7.13 -16.59 1.22
C TYR A 304 7.02 -15.09 0.98
N PHE A 305 7.21 -14.70 -0.27
CA PHE A 305 6.94 -13.33 -0.70
C PHE A 305 5.44 -13.10 -0.84
N THR A 306 4.97 -11.98 -0.33
CA THR A 306 3.57 -11.57 -0.55
C THR A 306 3.41 -10.74 -1.81
N ASP A 307 4.51 -10.29 -2.44
CA ASP A 307 4.51 -9.54 -3.71
C ASP A 307 5.68 -9.97 -4.61
N PHE A 308 5.59 -9.61 -5.88
CA PHE A 308 6.63 -9.83 -6.88
C PHE A 308 7.78 -8.82 -6.71
N SER A 309 8.93 -9.11 -7.32
CA SER A 309 10.02 -8.12 -7.47
C SER A 309 9.64 -7.00 -8.46
N PRO A 310 10.33 -5.84 -8.42
CA PRO A 310 10.10 -4.78 -9.40
C PRO A 310 10.19 -5.24 -10.85
N GLU A 311 11.19 -6.08 -11.15
CA GLU A 311 11.43 -6.63 -12.49
C GLU A 311 10.26 -7.50 -12.95
N MET A 312 9.78 -8.40 -12.08
CA MET A 312 8.62 -9.24 -12.37
C MET A 312 7.33 -8.43 -12.54
N ILE A 313 7.18 -7.34 -11.79
CA ILE A 313 6.02 -6.44 -11.93
C ILE A 313 6.05 -5.73 -13.27
N ILE A 314 7.20 -5.22 -13.69
CA ILE A 314 7.37 -4.58 -15.01
C ILE A 314 7.08 -5.59 -16.12
N GLU A 315 7.64 -6.78 -16.04
CA GLU A 315 7.41 -7.85 -17.03
C GLU A 315 5.91 -8.20 -17.15
N LYS A 316 5.24 -8.40 -16.02
CA LYS A 316 3.81 -8.70 -15.99
C LYS A 316 2.97 -7.54 -16.54
N TYR A 317 3.32 -6.30 -16.19
CA TYR A 317 2.66 -5.11 -16.73
C TYR A 317 2.74 -5.07 -18.25
N VAL A 318 3.94 -5.19 -18.81
CA VAL A 318 4.16 -5.19 -20.27
C VAL A 318 3.35 -6.30 -20.94
N LYS A 319 3.40 -7.52 -20.41
CA LYS A 319 2.63 -8.64 -20.94
C LYS A 319 1.12 -8.38 -20.94
N LEU A 320 0.58 -7.83 -19.84
CA LEU A 320 -0.85 -7.54 -19.72
C LEU A 320 -1.31 -6.39 -20.60
N VAL A 321 -0.47 -5.38 -20.83
CA VAL A 321 -0.76 -4.30 -21.79
C VAL A 321 -0.79 -4.86 -23.20
N SER A 322 0.24 -5.61 -23.63
CA SER A 322 0.30 -6.19 -24.97
C SER A 322 -0.88 -7.12 -25.27
N SER A 323 -1.36 -7.90 -24.29
CA SER A 323 -2.51 -8.79 -24.46
C SER A 323 -3.87 -8.10 -24.56
N ARG A 324 -3.94 -6.79 -24.33
CA ARG A 324 -5.16 -5.97 -24.52
C ARG A 324 -5.23 -5.28 -25.88
N GLU A 325 -4.10 -5.22 -26.60
CA GLU A 325 -4.00 -4.61 -27.93
C GLU A 325 -4.32 -5.61 -29.05
N ASP A 326 -4.28 -6.92 -28.74
CA ASP A 326 -4.70 -8.03 -29.61
C ASP A 326 -6.20 -8.36 -29.41
#